data_f546e185508f131d37117b38356d2cce
#
_entry.id   f546e185508f131d37117b38356d2cce
#
_cell.length_a   1.000
_cell.length_b   1.000
_cell.length_c   1.000
_cell.angle_alpha   90.00
_cell.angle_beta   90.00
_cell.angle_gamma   90.00
#
_symmetry.space_group_name_H-M   'P 1'
#
loop_
_entity.id
_entity.type
_entity.pdbx_description
1 polymer ?
#
loop_
_entity_poly.entity_id
_entity_poly.type
_entity_poly.pdbx_seq_one_letter_code
_entity_poly.pdbx_strand_id
1 'polypeptide(L)'
;MRKYNPNPKHDTPGALGRKGTKLDLSPLEAERLLNDPLHCLEVPGKRQLVGVLNGKIYVFQDDGTGGYHAYPATGNEVYTKFPAVAPRIASLLGIDIKRLSRLAD
;
A
#
# COMPACT_ATOMS: atom_id res chain seq x y z
N MET A 1 2.71 -13.88 11.80
CA MET A 1 3.07 -13.39 10.47
C MET A 1 1.81 -13.12 9.67
N ARG A 2 1.76 -11.96 9.03
CA ARG A 2 0.57 -11.60 8.24
C ARG A 2 0.57 -12.38 6.93
N LYS A 3 -0.61 -12.77 6.48
CA LYS A 3 -0.74 -13.54 5.27
C LYS A 3 -1.29 -12.68 4.16
N TYR A 4 -0.69 -12.77 2.96
CA TYR A 4 -1.19 -12.05 1.80
C TYR A 4 -2.09 -12.95 0.99
N ASN A 5 -3.27 -12.45 0.64
CA ASN A 5 -4.22 -13.14 -0.24
C ASN A 5 -4.36 -12.33 -1.52
N PRO A 6 -4.01 -12.87 -2.67
CA PRO A 6 -4.15 -12.14 -3.92
C PRO A 6 -5.60 -11.70 -4.15
N ASN A 7 -5.76 -10.47 -4.64
CA ASN A 7 -7.07 -9.94 -4.94
C ASN A 7 -7.27 -9.93 -6.45
N PRO A 8 -8.17 -10.76 -6.98
CA PRO A 8 -8.37 -10.83 -8.42
C PRO A 8 -8.65 -9.48 -9.09
N LYS A 9 -9.23 -8.55 -8.36
CA LYS A 9 -9.52 -7.25 -8.92
C LYS A 9 -8.25 -6.47 -9.26
N HIS A 10 -7.15 -6.78 -8.60
CA HIS A 10 -5.91 -6.06 -8.83
C HIS A 10 -4.83 -6.93 -9.45
N ASP A 11 -4.96 -8.24 -9.31
CA ASP A 11 -3.93 -9.15 -9.78
C ASP A 11 -4.21 -9.75 -11.15
N THR A 12 -5.43 -9.62 -11.64
CA THR A 12 -5.82 -10.21 -12.92
C THR A 12 -5.77 -9.15 -14.01
N PRO A 13 -5.09 -9.42 -15.10
CA PRO A 13 -5.06 -8.48 -16.21
C PRO A 13 -6.47 -8.18 -16.69
N GLY A 14 -6.76 -6.93 -16.94
CA GLY A 14 -8.07 -6.56 -17.41
C GLY A 14 -9.13 -6.45 -16.34
N ALA A 15 -8.74 -6.72 -15.14
CA ALA A 15 -9.71 -6.57 -14.07
C ALA A 15 -10.02 -5.12 -14.01
N LEU A 16 -11.07 -4.87 -14.15
CA LEU A 16 -11.49 -3.61 -14.13
C LEU A 16 -11.31 -2.80 -13.28
N GLY A 17 -11.05 -2.86 -12.62
CA GLY A 17 -10.74 -2.18 -11.60
C GLY A 17 -10.84 -0.80 -11.99
N ARG A 18 -10.52 -0.07 -11.49
CA ARG A 18 -10.67 1.07 -11.69
C ARG A 18 -9.60 1.69 -12.22
N LYS A 19 -9.63 2.24 -13.07
CA LYS A 19 -8.64 2.92 -13.59
C LYS A 19 -7.40 2.20 -13.72
N GLY A 20 -7.39 1.06 -13.99
CA GLY A 20 -6.23 0.32 -14.26
C GLY A 20 -5.22 0.24 -13.16
N THR A 21 -5.63 0.36 -11.96
CA THR A 21 -4.69 0.22 -10.89
C THR A 21 -4.43 -1.25 -10.72
N LYS A 22 -3.49 -1.75 -11.45
CA LYS A 22 -3.12 -3.14 -11.33
C LYS A 22 -1.94 -3.26 -10.37
N LEU A 23 -1.99 -4.22 -9.48
CA LEU A 23 -0.89 -4.47 -8.57
C LEU A 23 0.31 -5.02 -9.33
N ASP A 24 1.46 -4.41 -9.15
CA ASP A 24 2.68 -4.82 -9.84
C ASP A 24 3.64 -5.60 -8.95
N LEU A 25 3.17 -6.14 -7.83
CA LEU A 25 3.95 -7.00 -6.97
C LEU A 25 3.49 -8.43 -7.15
N SER A 26 4.43 -9.37 -7.12
CA SER A 26 4.06 -10.77 -7.07
C SER A 26 3.50 -11.07 -5.68
N PRO A 27 2.74 -12.15 -5.51
CA PRO A 27 2.25 -12.52 -4.18
C PRO A 27 3.35 -12.69 -3.15
N LEU A 28 4.51 -13.22 -3.55
CA LEU A 28 5.62 -13.37 -2.63
C LEU A 28 6.21 -12.03 -2.21
N GLU A 29 6.35 -11.11 -3.17
CA GLU A 29 6.84 -9.78 -2.85
C GLU A 29 5.87 -9.04 -1.94
N ALA A 30 4.59 -9.16 -2.22
CA ALA A 30 3.56 -8.51 -1.41
C ALA A 30 3.59 -9.05 0.03
N GLU A 31 3.73 -10.35 0.19
CA GLU A 31 3.76 -10.93 1.53
C GLU A 31 5.02 -10.53 2.29
N ARG A 32 6.15 -10.44 1.61
CA ARG A 32 7.37 -9.99 2.24
C ARG A 32 7.25 -8.54 2.70
N LEU A 33 6.70 -7.68 1.86
CA LEU A 33 6.51 -6.27 2.23
C LEU A 33 5.53 -6.16 3.39
N LEU A 34 4.44 -6.90 3.36
CA LEU A 34 3.42 -6.89 4.40
C LEU A 34 4.01 -7.21 5.78
N ASN A 35 5.05 -8.03 5.81
CA ASN A 35 5.69 -8.43 7.05
C ASN A 35 7.01 -7.71 7.34
N ASP A 36 7.29 -6.63 6.64
CA ASP A 36 8.52 -5.86 6.83
C ASP A 36 8.22 -4.65 7.73
N PRO A 37 8.57 -4.71 9.01
CA PRO A 37 8.21 -3.62 9.94
C PRO A 37 8.90 -2.29 9.65
N LEU A 38 9.95 -2.30 8.85
CA LEU A 38 10.64 -1.07 8.52
C LEU A 38 9.99 -0.36 7.33
N HIS A 39 9.33 -1.11 6.45
CA HIS A 39 8.78 -0.55 5.23
C HIS A 39 7.27 -0.70 5.11
N CYS A 40 6.62 -1.30 6.08
CA CYS A 40 5.17 -1.44 6.07
C CYS A 40 4.64 -1.05 7.44
N LEU A 41 3.83 0.01 7.49
CA LEU A 41 3.42 0.64 8.73
C LEU A 41 1.94 0.43 8.98
N GLU A 42 1.59 0.09 10.23
CA GLU A 42 0.20 -0.04 10.61
C GLU A 42 -0.43 1.34 10.69
N VAL A 43 -1.64 1.47 10.20
CA VAL A 43 -2.40 2.71 10.30
C VAL A 43 -3.22 2.67 11.59
N PRO A 44 -2.97 3.56 12.54
CA PRO A 44 -3.70 3.54 13.80
C PRO A 44 -5.21 3.63 13.60
N GLY A 45 -5.94 2.75 14.27
CA GLY A 45 -7.39 2.78 14.21
C GLY A 45 -8.01 2.21 12.95
N LYS A 46 -7.19 1.65 12.07
CA LYS A 46 -7.70 1.07 10.82
C LYS A 46 -7.14 -0.31 10.62
N ARG A 47 -7.80 -1.12 9.81
CA ARG A 47 -7.32 -2.46 9.50
C ARG A 47 -6.52 -2.41 8.22
N GLN A 48 -5.61 -1.48 8.15
CA GLN A 48 -4.82 -1.24 6.95
C GLN A 48 -3.37 -0.99 7.32
N LEU A 49 -2.50 -1.31 6.38
CA LEU A 49 -1.09 -0.96 6.50
C LEU A 49 -0.69 -0.27 5.22
N VAL A 50 0.33 0.56 5.29
CA VAL A 50 0.87 1.25 4.11
C VAL A 50 2.33 0.86 3.99
N GLY A 51 2.71 0.33 2.85
CA GLY A 51 4.08 -0.10 2.60
C GLY A 51 4.73 0.64 1.45
N VAL A 52 6.06 0.70 1.49
CA VAL A 52 6.84 1.33 0.44
C VAL A 52 7.88 0.33 -0.06
N LEU A 53 7.93 0.13 -1.37
CA LEU A 53 8.92 -0.74 -1.98
C LEU A 53 9.33 -0.17 -3.33
N ASN A 54 10.63 0.00 -3.52
CA ASN A 54 11.18 0.52 -4.77
C ASN A 54 10.55 1.85 -5.19
N GLY A 55 10.35 2.73 -4.23
CA GLY A 55 9.80 4.06 -4.51
C GLY A 55 8.31 4.09 -4.79
N LYS A 56 7.62 2.99 -4.57
CA LYS A 56 6.18 2.90 -4.80
C LYS A 56 5.45 2.61 -3.50
N ILE A 57 4.20 3.04 -3.43
CA ILE A 57 3.37 2.91 -2.22
C ILE A 57 2.28 1.88 -2.46
N TYR A 58 2.06 1.03 -1.44
CA TYR A 58 1.01 0.03 -1.50
C TYR A 58 0.21 0.06 -0.22
N VAL A 59 -1.10 -0.09 -0.33
CA VAL A 59 -1.98 -0.18 0.84
C VAL A 59 -2.41 -1.63 0.98
N PHE A 60 -2.26 -2.17 2.19
CA PHE A 60 -2.71 -3.52 2.50
C PHE A 60 -3.98 -3.41 3.33
N GLN A 61 -4.99 -4.12 2.90
CA GLN A 61 -6.30 -4.10 3.54
C GLN A 61 -6.62 -5.47 4.11
N ASP A 62 -7.00 -5.53 5.39
CA ASP A 62 -7.48 -6.76 6.01
C ASP A 62 -8.75 -7.18 5.27
N ASP A 63 -8.80 -8.39 4.76
CA ASP A 63 -9.91 -8.86 3.95
C ASP A 63 -10.99 -9.58 4.77
N GLY A 64 -10.84 -9.61 6.09
CA GLY A 64 -11.84 -10.23 6.94
C GLY A 64 -11.75 -11.75 7.04
N THR A 65 -10.79 -12.37 6.36
CA THR A 65 -10.65 -13.82 6.37
C THR A 65 -9.32 -14.27 6.95
N GLY A 66 -8.64 -13.38 7.64
CA GLY A 66 -7.35 -13.70 8.23
C GLY A 66 -6.17 -13.36 7.34
N GLY A 67 -6.41 -12.70 6.24
CA GLY A 67 -5.35 -12.30 5.32
C GLY A 67 -5.54 -10.86 4.87
N TYR A 68 -4.66 -10.44 3.97
CA TYR A 68 -4.66 -9.08 3.44
C TYR A 68 -4.57 -9.12 1.94
N HIS A 69 -5.15 -8.14 1.29
CA HIS A 69 -4.89 -7.91 -0.12
C HIS A 69 -4.35 -6.49 -0.28
N ALA A 70 -3.77 -6.20 -1.43
CA ALA A 70 -3.05 -4.95 -1.62
C ALA A 70 -3.50 -4.24 -2.89
N TYR A 71 -3.30 -2.92 -2.91
CA TYR A 71 -3.47 -2.14 -4.12
C TYR A 71 -2.44 -1.02 -4.12
N PRO A 72 -2.02 -0.57 -5.30
CA PRO A 72 -1.08 0.55 -5.37
C PRO A 72 -1.78 1.85 -4.99
N ALA A 73 -1.07 2.73 -4.33
CA ALA A 73 -1.63 3.99 -3.86
C ALA A 73 -0.74 5.16 -4.27
N THR A 74 -1.33 6.34 -4.32
CA THR A 74 -0.57 7.55 -4.61
C THR A 74 -0.14 8.21 -3.31
N GLY A 75 0.84 9.09 -3.39
CA GLY A 75 1.24 9.88 -2.23
C GLY A 75 0.10 10.76 -1.74
N ASN A 76 -0.68 11.31 -2.67
CA ASN A 76 -1.84 12.13 -2.29
C ASN A 76 -2.86 11.31 -1.50
N GLU A 77 -3.09 10.08 -1.91
CA GLU A 77 -4.02 9.21 -1.18
C GLU A 77 -3.55 8.98 0.25
N VAL A 78 -2.26 8.71 0.43
CA VAL A 78 -1.71 8.51 1.76
C VAL A 78 -1.86 9.78 2.60
N TYR A 79 -1.54 10.92 2.00
CA TYR A 79 -1.62 12.19 2.71
C TYR A 79 -3.05 12.47 3.19
N THR A 80 -4.04 12.18 2.37
CA THR A 80 -5.43 12.51 2.70
C THR A 80 -6.12 11.44 3.54
N LYS A 81 -5.85 10.18 3.28
CA LYS A 81 -6.55 9.09 3.97
C LYS A 81 -5.80 8.51 5.16
N PHE A 82 -4.48 8.60 5.16
CA PHE A 82 -3.68 8.00 6.22
C PHE A 82 -2.69 9.01 6.79
N PRO A 83 -3.17 10.15 7.27
CA PRO A 83 -2.26 11.20 7.73
C PRO A 83 -1.36 10.78 8.89
N ALA A 84 -1.80 9.81 9.68
CA ALA A 84 -0.99 9.36 10.81
C ALA A 84 0.33 8.73 10.39
N VAL A 85 0.38 8.11 9.20
CA VAL A 85 1.62 7.50 8.71
C VAL A 85 2.27 8.29 7.57
N ALA A 86 1.62 9.34 7.09
CA ALA A 86 2.13 10.09 5.95
C ALA A 86 3.55 10.62 6.13
N PRO A 87 3.92 11.19 7.28
CA PRO A 87 5.30 11.67 7.45
C PRO A 87 6.32 10.55 7.33
N ARG A 88 6.01 9.36 7.85
CA ARG A 88 6.93 8.25 7.78
C ARG A 88 7.02 7.68 6.37
N ILE A 89 5.91 7.68 5.66
CA ILE A 89 5.91 7.23 4.25
C ILE A 89 6.75 8.20 3.41
N ALA A 90 6.61 9.50 3.64
CA ALA A 90 7.44 10.48 2.95
C ALA A 90 8.92 10.24 3.24
N SER A 91 9.25 9.96 4.49
CA SER A 91 10.62 9.67 4.88
C SER A 91 11.15 8.42 4.17
N LEU A 92 10.35 7.37 4.08
CA LEU A 92 10.77 6.15 3.40
C LEU A 92 10.98 6.38 1.90
N LEU A 93 10.26 7.33 1.33
CA LEU A 93 10.42 7.68 -0.07
C LEU A 93 11.55 8.69 -0.29
N GLY A 94 12.08 9.26 0.79
CA GLY A 94 13.14 10.26 0.67
C GLY A 94 12.64 11.63 0.20
N ILE A 95 11.38 11.95 0.50
CA ILE A 95 10.78 13.22 0.07
C ILE A 95 10.13 13.90 1.28
N ASP A 96 9.79 15.18 1.16
CA ASP A 96 9.10 15.85 2.24
C ASP A 96 7.58 15.64 2.12
N ILE A 97 6.87 16.00 3.17
CA ILE A 97 5.44 15.75 3.25
C ILE A 97 4.65 16.54 2.22
N LYS A 98 5.13 17.72 1.85
CA LYS A 98 4.43 18.50 0.83
C LYS A 98 4.52 17.82 -0.52
N ARG A 99 5.68 17.26 -0.83
CA ARG A 99 5.85 16.56 -2.09
C ARG A 99 4.99 15.31 -2.10
N LEU A 100 4.90 14.61 -0.98
CA LEU A 100 4.04 13.43 -0.88
C LEU A 100 2.60 13.80 -1.24
N SER A 101 2.11 14.93 -0.72
CA SER A 101 0.72 15.34 -0.97
C SER A 101 0.43 15.64 -2.43
N ARG A 102 1.47 15.86 -3.23
CA ARG A 102 1.31 16.19 -4.64
C ARG A 102 1.50 15.00 -5.57
N LEU A 103 1.93 13.86 -5.05
CA LEU A 103 2.14 12.69 -5.88
C LEU A 103 0.80 12.05 -6.20
N ALA A 104 0.38 12.18 -7.44
CA ALA A 104 -0.89 11.67 -7.90
C ALA A 104 -0.77 10.37 -8.71
N ASP A 105 0.43 9.89 -8.86
CA ASP A 105 0.65 8.65 -9.62
C ASP A 105 1.42 7.63 -8.82
#